data_61c567074bce05766a1276ec23f56daa
#
_entry.id   61c567074bce05766a1276ec23f56daa
#
_cell.length_a   1.000
_cell.length_b   1.000
_cell.length_c   1.000
_cell.angle_alpha   90.00
_cell.angle_beta   90.00
_cell.angle_gamma   90.00
#
_symmetry.space_group_name_H-M   'P 1'
#
loop_
_entity.id
_entity.type
_entity.pdbx_description
1 polymer ?
#
loop_
_entity_poly.entity_id
_entity_poly.type
_entity_poly.pdbx_seq_one_letter_code
_entity_poly.pdbx_strand_id
1 'polypeptide(L)'
;MAPRSQRRKHKKPPPVTPMVVIPPTEVSLDPPTLSKPDPSIDALGFISLDNNVPGLSQLILQKLNMKNYEEYKLVVDGGMPVSSFGFQSPQEMFQRMEDTFRFCAYCKALPYGLSDHKVLRHCKRCSNVYYCGTECQRSDWPAHRKVYQVLRLVAVDRVMEWLLVTGDFVLPSGPWLWPAEDIQDWDSWFSMRGLQLESTLNDVLGSHAMTMLWASLGKPQPEPDVLHSSLKRLMTDVLSRPLTLGLGLRTLAIDVGKTGGSTLHVVGASHVETFLIGSGDYDELGYMFPEHLGLHVIMVGPGTIQLIGHKALYHDFWEEQIETGNLAHPDLVAASHPGFHATPVLMEAWLPTLLLLRDYEIPTLITVYSQQELEASLQILVNLDTPIIACGANPFTSLKPEQVYSNPNKQPVYSSAYYIMFLGSSSCQLDKKQLEEKGRMVVAHAFNPSTQEAEAGGSL
;
A
#
# COMPACT_ATOMS: atom_id res chain seq x y z
N MET A 1 30.23 31.11 -74.67
CA MET A 1 29.49 32.12 -73.91
C MET A 1 29.03 31.49 -72.58
N ALA A 2 29.71 31.87 -71.49
CA ALA A 2 29.42 31.36 -70.15
C ALA A 2 28.57 32.42 -69.41
N PRO A 3 27.54 32.04 -68.62
CA PRO A 3 26.76 33.02 -67.89
C PRO A 3 27.39 33.37 -66.55
N ARG A 4 27.36 34.66 -66.24
CA ARG A 4 27.88 35.33 -65.08
C ARG A 4 27.22 34.85 -63.79
N SER A 5 28.05 34.52 -62.75
CA SER A 5 27.64 34.30 -61.38
C SER A 5 27.22 35.61 -60.66
N GLN A 6 25.99 35.64 -60.13
CA GLN A 6 25.53 36.74 -59.30
C GLN A 6 26.02 36.51 -57.84
N ARG A 7 26.86 37.42 -57.34
CA ARG A 7 27.30 37.52 -55.94
C ARG A 7 26.09 37.93 -55.06
N ARG A 8 25.64 37.03 -54.19
CA ARG A 8 24.69 37.36 -53.11
C ARG A 8 25.41 38.20 -52.05
N LYS A 9 24.87 39.42 -51.82
CA LYS A 9 25.30 40.29 -50.72
C LYS A 9 24.85 39.74 -49.38
N HIS A 10 25.80 39.47 -48.49
CA HIS A 10 25.51 39.12 -47.09
C HIS A 10 24.96 40.35 -46.36
N LYS A 11 23.71 40.27 -45.87
CA LYS A 11 23.14 41.22 -44.90
C LYS A 11 23.78 40.97 -43.55
N LYS A 12 24.31 42.04 -42.94
CA LYS A 12 24.79 42.02 -41.53
C LYS A 12 23.61 41.75 -40.61
N PRO A 13 23.81 40.91 -39.55
CA PRO A 13 22.79 40.71 -38.51
C PRO A 13 22.62 42.01 -37.69
N PRO A 14 21.41 42.24 -37.12
CA PRO A 14 21.17 43.43 -36.28
C PRO A 14 21.98 43.34 -34.98
N PRO A 15 22.30 44.52 -34.34
CA PRO A 15 23.07 44.56 -33.13
C PRO A 15 22.32 43.88 -31.98
N VAL A 16 23.00 42.96 -31.29
CA VAL A 16 22.51 42.28 -30.08
C VAL A 16 22.55 43.26 -28.92
N THR A 17 21.37 43.61 -28.39
CA THR A 17 21.27 44.41 -27.15
C THR A 17 21.86 43.58 -26.00
N PRO A 18 22.73 44.14 -25.16
CA PRO A 18 23.31 43.42 -24.05
C PRO A 18 22.19 43.05 -23.06
N MET A 19 22.00 41.74 -22.80
CA MET A 19 21.19 41.26 -21.71
C MET A 19 21.79 41.78 -20.41
N VAL A 20 20.98 42.51 -19.65
CA VAL A 20 21.29 42.87 -18.26
C VAL A 20 21.29 41.54 -17.47
N VAL A 21 22.48 41.12 -17.10
CA VAL A 21 22.63 40.00 -16.13
C VAL A 21 22.20 40.54 -14.78
N ILE A 22 21.00 40.19 -14.35
CA ILE A 22 20.58 40.39 -12.98
C ILE A 22 21.39 39.36 -12.15
N PRO A 23 22.20 39.82 -11.19
CA PRO A 23 22.92 38.88 -10.31
C PRO A 23 21.89 38.00 -9.59
N PRO A 24 22.19 36.73 -9.38
CA PRO A 24 21.29 35.86 -8.61
C PRO A 24 21.17 36.48 -7.21
N THR A 25 19.95 36.82 -6.85
CA THR A 25 19.61 37.18 -5.48
C THR A 25 20.00 35.97 -4.64
N GLU A 26 20.98 36.12 -3.77
CA GLU A 26 21.29 35.17 -2.73
C GLU A 26 20.02 35.00 -1.89
N VAL A 27 19.22 34.00 -2.21
CA VAL A 27 18.16 33.54 -1.32
C VAL A 27 18.87 32.88 -0.15
N SER A 28 18.88 33.58 0.97
CA SER A 28 19.27 33.02 2.26
C SER A 28 18.50 31.70 2.44
N LEU A 29 19.22 30.59 2.34
CA LEU A 29 18.73 29.27 2.60
C LEU A 29 18.76 28.99 4.11
N ASP A 30 18.19 29.87 4.90
CA ASP A 30 17.73 29.45 6.22
C ASP A 30 16.55 28.51 5.96
N PRO A 31 16.62 27.25 6.41
CA PRO A 31 15.51 26.33 6.24
C PRO A 31 14.29 26.98 6.90
N PRO A 32 13.17 27.15 6.17
CA PRO A 32 11.97 27.64 6.80
C PRO A 32 11.68 26.73 7.99
N THR A 33 11.54 27.30 9.17
CA THR A 33 11.05 26.61 10.35
C THR A 33 9.60 26.23 10.07
N LEU A 34 9.42 25.10 9.36
CA LEU A 34 8.12 24.48 9.18
C LEU A 34 7.58 24.14 10.57
N SER A 35 6.41 24.69 10.89
CA SER A 35 5.63 24.18 12.00
C SER A 35 5.45 22.67 11.77
N LYS A 36 5.92 21.86 12.70
CA LYS A 36 5.69 20.41 12.60
C LYS A 36 4.18 20.21 12.54
N PRO A 37 3.67 19.37 11.62
CA PRO A 37 2.25 19.08 11.57
C PRO A 37 1.80 18.55 12.92
N ASP A 38 0.56 18.84 13.29
CA ASP A 38 -0.06 18.25 14.48
C ASP A 38 -0.02 16.72 14.31
N PRO A 39 0.52 15.96 15.26
CA PRO A 39 0.57 14.50 15.18
C PRO A 39 -0.78 13.84 14.90
N SER A 40 -1.88 14.46 15.35
CA SER A 40 -3.25 13.97 15.09
C SER A 40 -3.66 14.00 13.62
N ILE A 41 -2.90 14.71 12.77
CA ILE A 41 -3.26 14.99 11.38
C ILE A 41 -2.20 14.47 10.42
N ASP A 42 -1.18 13.76 10.91
CA ASP A 42 -0.06 13.24 10.11
C ASP A 42 -0.46 11.97 9.34
N ALA A 43 -1.42 12.11 8.43
CA ALA A 43 -1.95 11.00 7.62
C ALA A 43 -0.88 10.29 6.77
N LEU A 44 0.23 10.98 6.44
CA LEU A 44 1.38 10.40 5.72
C LEU A 44 2.53 9.95 6.64
N GLY A 45 2.42 10.15 7.94
CA GLY A 45 3.52 9.86 8.86
C GLY A 45 4.76 10.74 8.62
N PHE A 46 4.60 12.02 8.24
CA PHE A 46 5.70 12.95 7.98
C PHE A 46 6.67 13.07 9.14
N ILE A 47 6.16 13.09 10.38
CA ILE A 47 7.00 13.14 11.59
C ILE A 47 7.88 11.90 11.66
N SER A 48 7.30 10.74 11.41
CA SER A 48 8.03 9.47 11.39
C SER A 48 9.09 9.44 10.28
N LEU A 49 8.79 10.00 9.11
CA LEU A 49 9.74 10.12 8.00
C LEU A 49 10.93 10.99 8.37
N ASP A 50 10.69 12.16 8.94
CA ASP A 50 11.74 13.11 9.33
C ASP A 50 12.58 12.62 10.51
N ASN A 51 12.03 11.81 11.42
CA ASN A 51 12.79 11.16 12.47
C ASN A 51 13.87 10.21 11.91
N ASN A 52 13.57 9.55 10.79
CA ASN A 52 14.50 8.63 10.14
C ASN A 52 15.39 9.31 9.10
N VAL A 53 14.86 10.28 8.36
CA VAL A 53 15.55 11.00 7.29
C VAL A 53 15.20 12.49 7.39
N PRO A 54 15.99 13.28 8.12
CA PRO A 54 15.71 14.70 8.35
C PRO A 54 15.50 15.48 7.04
N GLY A 55 14.38 16.20 6.93
CA GLY A 55 13.99 16.99 5.75
C GLY A 55 13.32 16.20 4.63
N LEU A 56 13.03 14.91 4.83
CA LEU A 56 12.34 14.09 3.82
C LEU A 56 10.91 14.57 3.59
N SER A 57 10.19 14.95 4.65
CA SER A 57 8.84 15.51 4.55
C SER A 57 8.80 16.75 3.65
N GLN A 58 9.74 17.65 3.80
CA GLN A 58 9.86 18.84 2.96
C GLN A 58 10.15 18.49 1.49
N LEU A 59 11.02 17.51 1.26
CA LEU A 59 11.30 17.04 -0.10
C LEU A 59 10.03 16.46 -0.75
N ILE A 60 9.22 15.70 0.01
CA ILE A 60 7.96 15.15 -0.47
C ILE A 60 7.02 16.29 -0.90
N LEU A 61 6.77 17.26 -0.03
CA LEU A 61 5.91 18.41 -0.35
C LEU A 61 6.39 19.16 -1.60
N GLN A 62 7.70 19.39 -1.69
CA GLN A 62 8.29 20.03 -2.86
C GLN A 62 8.06 19.22 -4.15
N LYS A 63 8.19 17.88 -4.10
CA LYS A 63 7.94 17.00 -5.25
C LYS A 63 6.47 16.93 -5.63
N LEU A 64 5.58 17.10 -4.66
CA LEU A 64 4.15 17.23 -4.87
C LEU A 64 3.72 18.65 -5.33
N ASN A 65 4.66 19.58 -5.54
CA ASN A 65 4.41 20.99 -5.85
C ASN A 65 3.61 21.72 -4.76
N MET A 66 3.76 21.32 -3.51
CA MET A 66 3.08 21.91 -2.36
C MET A 66 4.04 22.77 -1.53
N LYS A 67 3.56 23.89 -1.03
CA LYS A 67 4.37 24.84 -0.25
C LYS A 67 4.59 24.38 1.18
N ASN A 68 3.56 23.78 1.76
CA ASN A 68 3.54 23.34 3.15
C ASN A 68 2.56 22.18 3.36
N TYR A 69 2.52 21.68 4.59
CA TYR A 69 1.64 20.57 4.97
C TYR A 69 0.15 20.95 4.95
N GLU A 70 -0.16 22.21 5.27
CA GLU A 70 -1.54 22.72 5.27
C GLU A 70 -2.12 22.69 3.84
N GLU A 71 -1.32 23.07 2.83
CA GLU A 71 -1.72 22.99 1.42
C GLU A 71 -1.95 21.53 0.99
N TYR A 72 -1.06 20.63 1.40
CA TYR A 72 -1.22 19.20 1.17
C TYR A 72 -2.52 18.69 1.80
N LYS A 73 -2.78 19.04 3.06
CA LYS A 73 -3.97 18.64 3.78
C LYS A 73 -5.25 19.14 3.08
N LEU A 74 -5.29 20.40 2.69
CA LEU A 74 -6.43 20.96 1.95
C LEU A 74 -6.74 20.20 0.66
N VAL A 75 -5.70 19.80 -0.07
CA VAL A 75 -5.86 19.02 -1.31
C VAL A 75 -6.37 17.61 -1.02
N VAL A 76 -5.79 16.95 -0.04
CA VAL A 76 -6.21 15.60 0.39
C VAL A 76 -7.64 15.62 0.94
N ASP A 77 -7.94 16.56 1.84
CA ASP A 77 -9.26 16.70 2.45
C ASP A 77 -10.33 17.12 1.43
N GLY A 78 -9.96 17.86 0.42
CA GLY A 78 -10.84 18.25 -0.69
C GLY A 78 -11.16 17.13 -1.68
N GLY A 79 -10.53 15.94 -1.56
CA GLY A 79 -10.70 14.83 -2.52
C GLY A 79 -10.30 15.22 -3.95
N MET A 80 -9.30 16.11 -4.10
CA MET A 80 -8.91 16.68 -5.37
C MET A 80 -8.29 15.62 -6.30
N PRO A 81 -8.59 15.63 -7.61
CA PRO A 81 -8.01 14.68 -8.55
C PRO A 81 -6.50 14.88 -8.70
N VAL A 82 -5.79 13.85 -9.16
CA VAL A 82 -4.33 13.85 -9.38
C VAL A 82 -3.83 15.05 -10.17
N SER A 83 -4.64 15.58 -11.10
CA SER A 83 -4.35 16.79 -11.86
C SER A 83 -4.15 18.05 -10.99
N SER A 84 -4.73 18.07 -9.80
CA SER A 84 -4.60 19.20 -8.85
C SER A 84 -3.21 19.28 -8.21
N PHE A 85 -2.46 18.18 -8.21
CA PHE A 85 -1.07 18.14 -7.75
C PHE A 85 -0.08 18.67 -8.79
N GLY A 86 -0.57 19.20 -9.94
CA GLY A 86 0.26 19.72 -11.01
C GLY A 86 1.02 18.66 -11.80
N PHE A 87 0.61 17.38 -11.71
CA PHE A 87 1.14 16.32 -12.54
C PHE A 87 0.35 16.21 -13.85
N GLN A 88 1.08 16.03 -14.96
CA GLN A 88 0.45 15.88 -16.27
C GLN A 88 -0.08 14.47 -16.52
N SER A 89 0.42 13.50 -15.75
CA SER A 89 0.00 12.09 -15.84
C SER A 89 0.26 11.36 -14.53
N PRO A 90 -0.46 10.26 -14.26
CA PRO A 90 -0.14 9.36 -13.14
C PRO A 90 1.31 8.87 -13.18
N GLN A 91 1.84 8.61 -14.39
CA GLN A 91 3.23 8.20 -14.58
C GLN A 91 4.21 9.25 -14.03
N GLU A 92 4.00 10.52 -14.32
CA GLU A 92 4.83 11.61 -13.77
C GLU A 92 4.76 11.66 -12.26
N MET A 93 3.58 11.46 -11.69
CA MET A 93 3.40 11.38 -10.24
C MET A 93 4.21 10.24 -9.63
N PHE A 94 4.06 9.02 -10.14
CA PHE A 94 4.82 7.86 -9.64
C PHE A 94 6.32 8.07 -9.78
N GLN A 95 6.80 8.62 -10.89
CA GLN A 95 8.21 8.87 -11.09
C GLN A 95 8.76 9.93 -10.11
N ARG A 96 8.01 10.99 -9.85
CA ARG A 96 8.38 12.00 -8.86
C ARG A 96 8.36 11.45 -7.44
N MET A 97 7.41 10.60 -7.11
CA MET A 97 7.40 9.92 -5.81
C MET A 97 8.59 8.97 -5.65
N GLU A 98 8.94 8.19 -6.68
CA GLU A 98 10.15 7.37 -6.66
C GLU A 98 11.41 8.23 -6.47
N ASP A 99 11.50 9.37 -7.15
CA ASP A 99 12.60 10.32 -6.99
C ASP A 99 12.67 10.93 -5.60
N THR A 100 11.55 11.05 -4.92
CA THR A 100 11.46 11.60 -3.57
C THR A 100 12.20 10.76 -2.55
N PHE A 101 12.12 9.44 -2.66
CA PHE A 101 12.78 8.53 -1.73
C PHE A 101 14.25 8.24 -2.08
N ARG A 102 14.87 9.08 -2.91
CA ARG A 102 16.31 9.04 -3.21
C ARG A 102 17.11 9.77 -2.14
N PHE A 103 17.58 9.06 -1.15
CA PHE A 103 18.52 9.52 -0.13
C PHE A 103 19.58 8.47 0.14
N CYS A 104 20.71 8.86 0.75
CA CYS A 104 21.74 7.91 1.12
C CYS A 104 21.27 7.00 2.24
N ALA A 105 21.18 5.69 2.02
CA ALA A 105 20.69 4.72 3.01
C ALA A 105 21.49 4.74 4.30
N TYR A 106 22.79 5.04 4.25
CA TYR A 106 23.67 5.06 5.42
C TYR A 106 23.65 6.40 6.16
N CYS A 107 24.08 7.49 5.51
CA CYS A 107 24.22 8.80 6.16
C CYS A 107 22.96 9.67 6.08
N LYS A 108 21.89 9.17 5.45
CA LYS A 108 20.59 9.85 5.30
C LYS A 108 20.63 11.16 4.51
N ALA A 109 21.75 11.49 3.87
CA ALA A 109 21.89 12.71 3.06
C ALA A 109 20.89 12.70 1.89
N LEU A 110 20.15 13.78 1.77
CA LEU A 110 19.25 14.08 0.67
C LEU A 110 20.02 14.69 -0.51
N PRO A 111 19.48 14.67 -1.75
CA PRO A 111 20.18 15.19 -2.94
C PRO A 111 20.71 16.61 -2.78
N TYR A 112 19.92 17.51 -2.17
CA TYR A 112 20.30 18.91 -1.96
C TYR A 112 21.33 19.15 -0.86
N GLY A 113 21.53 18.19 0.05
CA GLY A 113 22.56 18.23 1.09
C GLY A 113 23.92 17.68 0.66
N LEU A 114 24.06 17.31 -0.62
CA LEU A 114 25.31 16.80 -1.16
C LEU A 114 26.15 17.94 -1.72
N SER A 115 27.47 17.89 -1.49
CA SER A 115 28.42 18.79 -2.15
C SER A 115 28.36 18.64 -3.69
N ASP A 116 28.66 19.69 -4.44
CA ASP A 116 28.48 19.86 -5.89
C ASP A 116 28.99 18.73 -6.81
N HIS A 117 29.81 17.82 -6.29
CA HIS A 117 30.37 16.70 -7.05
C HIS A 117 29.83 15.33 -6.64
N LYS A 118 28.94 15.25 -5.65
CA LYS A 118 28.37 13.97 -5.20
C LYS A 118 26.96 13.77 -5.73
N VAL A 119 26.75 12.65 -6.38
CA VAL A 119 25.44 12.22 -6.89
C VAL A 119 25.04 10.93 -6.21
N LEU A 120 23.79 10.83 -5.79
CA LEU A 120 23.24 9.57 -5.28
C LEU A 120 23.23 8.51 -6.39
N ARG A 121 23.84 7.37 -6.10
CA ARG A 121 23.87 6.22 -7.02
C ARG A 121 23.21 5.03 -6.36
N HIS A 122 22.35 4.35 -7.11
CA HIS A 122 21.71 3.14 -6.60
C HIS A 122 22.69 1.97 -6.50
N CYS A 123 22.41 1.07 -5.57
CA CYS A 123 23.13 -0.20 -5.49
C CYS A 123 22.88 -1.02 -6.75
N LYS A 124 23.95 -1.44 -7.44
CA LYS A 124 23.85 -2.24 -8.67
C LYS A 124 23.23 -3.62 -8.46
N ARG A 125 23.19 -4.13 -7.22
CA ARG A 125 22.64 -5.47 -6.92
C ARG A 125 21.13 -5.45 -6.73
N CYS A 126 20.59 -4.45 -6.01
CA CYS A 126 19.15 -4.37 -5.75
C CYS A 126 18.41 -3.34 -6.61
N SER A 127 19.15 -2.40 -7.25
CA SER A 127 18.60 -1.30 -8.06
C SER A 127 17.57 -0.40 -7.34
N ASN A 128 17.56 -0.43 -6.01
CA ASN A 128 16.51 0.21 -5.19
C ASN A 128 17.06 1.18 -4.12
N VAL A 129 18.19 0.89 -3.51
CA VAL A 129 18.78 1.67 -2.43
C VAL A 129 19.90 2.57 -2.96
N TYR A 130 19.97 3.82 -2.48
CA TYR A 130 20.91 4.83 -2.95
C TYR A 130 22.00 5.13 -1.94
N TYR A 131 23.19 5.54 -2.44
CA TYR A 131 24.34 5.94 -1.64
C TYR A 131 25.02 7.16 -2.25
N CYS A 132 25.52 8.06 -1.40
CA CYS A 132 26.28 9.23 -1.81
C CYS A 132 27.74 8.93 -2.17
N GLY A 133 28.23 7.72 -1.86
CA GLY A 133 29.59 7.29 -2.17
C GLY A 133 29.86 5.84 -1.76
N THR A 134 31.02 5.34 -2.19
CA THR A 134 31.44 3.94 -1.92
C THR A 134 31.68 3.64 -0.44
N GLU A 135 32.08 4.66 0.33
CA GLU A 135 32.28 4.51 1.78
C GLU A 135 30.94 4.24 2.49
N CYS A 136 29.92 5.04 2.19
CA CYS A 136 28.58 4.82 2.74
C CYS A 136 28.04 3.43 2.35
N GLN A 137 28.27 3.02 1.07
CA GLN A 137 27.83 1.69 0.64
C GLN A 137 28.57 0.56 1.36
N ARG A 138 29.89 0.71 1.63
CA ARG A 138 30.64 -0.29 2.37
C ARG A 138 30.19 -0.38 3.84
N SER A 139 30.00 0.76 4.46
CA SER A 139 29.57 0.84 5.86
C SER A 139 28.17 0.27 6.06
N ASP A 140 27.28 0.43 5.08
CA ASP A 140 25.92 -0.07 5.10
C ASP A 140 25.82 -1.56 4.72
N TRP A 141 26.80 -2.10 4.01
CA TRP A 141 26.75 -3.44 3.44
C TRP A 141 26.42 -4.56 4.45
N PRO A 142 26.92 -4.56 5.71
CA PRO A 142 26.57 -5.60 6.69
C PRO A 142 25.06 -5.70 6.97
N ALA A 143 24.34 -4.57 6.92
CA ALA A 143 22.89 -4.53 7.04
C ALA A 143 22.22 -4.81 5.67
N HIS A 144 22.62 -4.10 4.63
CA HIS A 144 22.02 -4.18 3.29
C HIS A 144 22.10 -5.59 2.67
N ARG A 145 23.20 -6.33 2.93
CA ARG A 145 23.36 -7.71 2.41
C ARG A 145 22.27 -8.68 2.88
N LYS A 146 21.57 -8.36 3.98
CA LYS A 146 20.50 -9.21 4.51
C LYS A 146 19.19 -9.05 3.73
N VAL A 147 19.02 -7.92 3.05
CA VAL A 147 17.74 -7.53 2.42
C VAL A 147 17.85 -7.27 0.91
N TYR A 148 19.06 -7.17 0.33
CA TYR A 148 19.22 -6.72 -1.06
C TYR A 148 18.52 -7.60 -2.09
N GLN A 149 18.39 -8.90 -1.84
CA GLN A 149 17.71 -9.82 -2.75
C GLN A 149 16.20 -9.51 -2.81
N VAL A 150 15.58 -9.31 -1.66
CA VAL A 150 14.15 -8.95 -1.58
C VAL A 150 13.93 -7.54 -2.15
N LEU A 151 14.82 -6.59 -1.85
CA LEU A 151 14.75 -5.24 -2.43
C LEU A 151 14.90 -5.22 -3.96
N ARG A 152 15.57 -6.21 -4.54
CA ARG A 152 15.61 -6.39 -6.00
C ARG A 152 14.22 -6.77 -6.55
N LEU A 153 13.46 -7.59 -5.84
CA LEU A 153 12.07 -7.90 -6.21
C LEU A 153 11.21 -6.64 -6.16
N VAL A 154 11.31 -5.87 -5.07
CA VAL A 154 10.61 -4.57 -4.94
C VAL A 154 10.87 -3.67 -6.15
N ALA A 155 12.12 -3.60 -6.63
CA ALA A 155 12.47 -2.76 -7.77
C ALA A 155 11.81 -3.20 -9.09
N VAL A 156 11.63 -4.50 -9.29
CA VAL A 156 10.93 -5.05 -10.46
C VAL A 156 9.43 -4.87 -10.31
N ASP A 157 8.88 -5.25 -9.16
CA ASP A 157 7.44 -5.21 -8.89
C ASP A 157 6.89 -3.80 -9.03
N ARG A 158 7.61 -2.77 -8.55
CA ARG A 158 7.24 -1.35 -8.73
C ARG A 158 7.10 -0.93 -10.19
N VAL A 159 7.95 -1.45 -11.08
CA VAL A 159 7.81 -1.18 -12.51
C VAL A 159 6.59 -1.89 -13.08
N MET A 160 6.38 -3.13 -12.66
CA MET A 160 5.28 -3.96 -13.15
C MET A 160 3.90 -3.48 -12.66
N GLU A 161 3.83 -2.84 -11.48
CA GLU A 161 2.58 -2.21 -10.96
C GLU A 161 1.96 -1.23 -11.97
N TRP A 162 2.78 -0.63 -12.82
CA TRP A 162 2.29 0.26 -13.87
C TRP A 162 1.27 -0.42 -14.78
N LEU A 163 1.43 -1.70 -15.08
CA LEU A 163 0.50 -2.45 -15.94
C LEU A 163 -0.88 -2.63 -15.28
N LEU A 164 -0.95 -2.70 -13.96
CA LEU A 164 -2.23 -2.68 -13.23
C LEU A 164 -2.90 -1.32 -13.35
N VAL A 165 -2.13 -0.24 -13.14
CA VAL A 165 -2.65 1.15 -13.18
C VAL A 165 -3.16 1.53 -14.57
N THR A 166 -2.50 1.05 -15.64
CA THR A 166 -2.91 1.33 -17.02
C THR A 166 -4.00 0.41 -17.54
N GLY A 167 -4.36 -0.63 -16.79
CA GLY A 167 -5.33 -1.64 -17.22
C GLY A 167 -4.78 -2.65 -18.22
N ASP A 168 -3.45 -2.66 -18.43
CA ASP A 168 -2.78 -3.61 -19.31
C ASP A 168 -2.57 -4.98 -18.66
N PHE A 169 -2.84 -5.08 -17.37
CA PHE A 169 -2.88 -6.33 -16.63
C PHE A 169 -4.25 -6.51 -15.97
N VAL A 170 -5.02 -7.44 -16.49
CA VAL A 170 -6.34 -7.79 -15.99
C VAL A 170 -6.25 -9.07 -15.16
N LEU A 171 -6.90 -9.07 -13.99
CA LEU A 171 -6.97 -10.24 -13.13
C LEU A 171 -7.77 -11.37 -13.77
N PRO A 172 -7.47 -12.65 -13.47
CA PRO A 172 -8.29 -13.76 -13.92
C PRO A 172 -9.73 -13.59 -13.43
N SER A 173 -10.69 -13.69 -14.34
CA SER A 173 -12.12 -13.55 -14.05
C SER A 173 -12.85 -14.86 -14.26
N GLY A 174 -13.98 -15.04 -13.56
CA GLY A 174 -14.84 -16.17 -13.71
C GLY A 174 -14.95 -17.04 -12.45
N PRO A 175 -16.00 -17.89 -12.38
CA PRO A 175 -16.30 -18.70 -11.22
C PRO A 175 -15.14 -19.60 -10.78
N TRP A 176 -15.06 -19.88 -9.49
CA TRP A 176 -14.12 -20.86 -8.98
C TRP A 176 -14.50 -22.27 -9.47
N LEU A 177 -13.48 -23.04 -9.85
CA LEU A 177 -13.65 -24.42 -10.31
C LEU A 177 -13.76 -25.42 -9.15
N TRP A 178 -13.27 -25.03 -7.99
CA TRP A 178 -13.29 -25.83 -6.77
C TRP A 178 -14.17 -25.17 -5.71
N PRO A 179 -14.75 -25.96 -4.78
CA PRO A 179 -15.45 -25.38 -3.62
C PRO A 179 -14.57 -24.43 -2.82
N ALA A 180 -15.17 -23.42 -2.23
CA ALA A 180 -14.42 -22.40 -1.46
C ALA A 180 -13.65 -23.02 -0.27
N GLU A 181 -14.15 -24.13 0.29
CA GLU A 181 -13.54 -24.85 1.40
C GLU A 181 -12.21 -25.49 1.02
N ASP A 182 -12.00 -25.82 -0.25
CA ASP A 182 -10.78 -26.46 -0.76
C ASP A 182 -9.70 -25.42 -1.05
N ILE A 183 -10.04 -24.11 -1.07
CA ILE A 183 -9.11 -23.02 -1.29
C ILE A 183 -8.71 -22.42 0.06
N GLN A 184 -7.57 -22.88 0.58
CA GLN A 184 -7.10 -22.54 1.91
C GLN A 184 -5.92 -21.57 1.92
N ASP A 185 -5.20 -21.46 0.80
CA ASP A 185 -3.98 -20.66 0.64
C ASP A 185 -3.73 -20.31 -0.84
N TRP A 186 -2.59 -19.63 -1.11
CA TRP A 186 -2.19 -19.29 -2.47
C TRP A 186 -1.91 -20.51 -3.34
N ASP A 187 -1.35 -21.58 -2.80
CA ASP A 187 -0.99 -22.77 -3.60
C ASP A 187 -2.26 -23.44 -4.13
N SER A 188 -3.29 -23.60 -3.29
CA SER A 188 -4.59 -24.11 -3.69
C SER A 188 -5.30 -23.15 -4.67
N TRP A 189 -5.23 -21.84 -4.45
CA TRP A 189 -5.80 -20.85 -5.37
C TRP A 189 -5.12 -20.87 -6.75
N PHE A 190 -3.79 -20.88 -6.80
CA PHE A 190 -3.03 -20.97 -8.06
C PHE A 190 -3.34 -22.29 -8.78
N SER A 191 -3.45 -23.40 -8.06
CA SER A 191 -3.79 -24.70 -8.62
C SER A 191 -5.21 -24.72 -9.21
N MET A 192 -6.16 -24.12 -8.52
CA MET A 192 -7.54 -23.98 -8.98
C MET A 192 -7.64 -23.14 -10.26
N ARG A 193 -6.94 -22.00 -10.32
CA ARG A 193 -6.90 -21.14 -11.53
C ARG A 193 -6.10 -21.74 -12.68
N GLY A 194 -5.10 -22.56 -12.40
CA GLY A 194 -4.37 -23.44 -13.33
C GLY A 194 -4.03 -22.83 -14.69
N LEU A 195 -4.50 -23.47 -15.77
CA LEU A 195 -4.21 -23.05 -17.15
C LEU A 195 -4.75 -21.66 -17.51
N GLN A 196 -5.88 -21.24 -16.95
CA GLN A 196 -6.44 -19.90 -17.20
C GLN A 196 -5.47 -18.83 -16.71
N LEU A 197 -4.92 -19.01 -15.53
CA LEU A 197 -3.95 -18.09 -14.96
C LEU A 197 -2.68 -18.03 -15.81
N GLU A 198 -2.12 -19.17 -16.18
CA GLU A 198 -0.90 -19.23 -16.98
C GLU A 198 -1.11 -18.59 -18.38
N SER A 199 -2.29 -18.76 -18.99
CA SER A 199 -2.63 -18.07 -20.24
C SER A 199 -2.62 -16.55 -20.04
N THR A 200 -3.31 -16.04 -19.01
CA THR A 200 -3.38 -14.60 -18.71
C THR A 200 -1.98 -14.01 -18.49
N LEU A 201 -1.13 -14.69 -17.70
CA LEU A 201 0.23 -14.22 -17.45
C LEU A 201 1.08 -14.21 -18.73
N ASN A 202 0.96 -15.22 -19.58
CA ASN A 202 1.69 -15.28 -20.85
C ASN A 202 1.21 -14.18 -21.83
N ASP A 203 -0.08 -13.88 -21.86
CA ASP A 203 -0.63 -12.80 -22.69
C ASP A 203 -0.07 -11.43 -22.26
N VAL A 204 0.02 -11.17 -20.95
CA VAL A 204 0.63 -9.95 -20.41
C VAL A 204 2.13 -9.89 -20.74
N LEU A 205 2.87 -10.98 -20.55
CA LEU A 205 4.30 -11.06 -20.85
C LEU A 205 4.62 -10.82 -22.33
N GLY A 206 3.75 -11.29 -23.23
CA GLY A 206 3.88 -11.10 -24.67
C GLY A 206 3.30 -9.76 -25.18
N SER A 207 2.72 -8.95 -24.31
CA SER A 207 2.03 -7.72 -24.69
C SER A 207 2.96 -6.63 -25.20
N HIS A 208 2.42 -5.76 -26.07
CA HIS A 208 3.13 -4.54 -26.48
C HIS A 208 3.35 -3.58 -25.30
N ALA A 209 2.41 -3.51 -24.36
CA ALA A 209 2.52 -2.69 -23.15
C ALA A 209 3.74 -3.06 -22.31
N MET A 210 4.00 -4.36 -22.12
CA MET A 210 5.20 -4.85 -21.44
C MET A 210 6.49 -4.37 -22.09
N THR A 211 6.59 -4.52 -23.40
CA THR A 211 7.76 -4.10 -24.16
C THR A 211 7.99 -2.58 -24.08
N MET A 212 6.92 -1.80 -24.23
CA MET A 212 6.97 -0.34 -24.17
C MET A 212 7.30 0.18 -22.77
N LEU A 213 6.81 -0.49 -21.72
CA LEU A 213 7.10 -0.14 -20.33
C LEU A 213 8.60 -0.15 -20.07
N TRP A 214 9.30 -1.25 -20.36
CA TRP A 214 10.74 -1.37 -20.13
C TRP A 214 11.57 -0.47 -21.04
N ALA A 215 11.16 -0.32 -22.31
CA ALA A 215 11.81 0.58 -23.25
C ALA A 215 11.73 2.04 -22.81
N SER A 216 10.58 2.49 -22.33
CA SER A 216 10.37 3.87 -21.84
C SER A 216 11.26 4.24 -20.65
N LEU A 217 11.61 3.25 -19.83
CA LEU A 217 12.51 3.42 -18.68
C LEU A 217 14.00 3.39 -19.07
N GLY A 218 14.33 3.04 -20.32
CA GLY A 218 15.71 2.85 -20.75
C GLY A 218 16.45 1.76 -19.95
N LYS A 219 15.70 0.82 -19.38
CA LYS A 219 16.24 -0.33 -18.61
C LYS A 219 16.09 -1.61 -19.43
N PRO A 220 17.06 -2.55 -19.32
CA PRO A 220 16.88 -3.86 -19.94
C PRO A 220 15.69 -4.58 -19.29
N GLN A 221 14.86 -5.19 -20.11
CA GLN A 221 13.77 -6.03 -19.64
C GLN A 221 14.34 -7.23 -18.89
N PRO A 222 13.84 -7.56 -17.69
CA PRO A 222 14.24 -8.77 -16.97
C PRO A 222 13.85 -10.04 -17.72
N GLU A 223 14.47 -11.16 -17.31
CA GLU A 223 14.15 -12.49 -17.84
C GLU A 223 12.66 -12.83 -17.63
N PRO A 224 12.04 -13.58 -18.55
CA PRO A 224 10.61 -13.92 -18.49
C PRO A 224 10.17 -14.53 -17.15
N ASP A 225 10.98 -15.40 -16.54
CA ASP A 225 10.69 -16.02 -15.25
C ASP A 225 10.61 -15.01 -14.10
N VAL A 226 11.46 -13.97 -14.15
CA VAL A 226 11.46 -12.88 -13.17
C VAL A 226 10.18 -12.05 -13.31
N LEU A 227 9.80 -11.75 -14.53
CA LEU A 227 8.57 -10.99 -14.82
C LEU A 227 7.31 -11.80 -14.48
N HIS A 228 7.27 -13.08 -14.82
CA HIS A 228 6.19 -13.98 -14.47
C HIS A 228 5.99 -14.07 -12.95
N SER A 229 7.09 -14.22 -12.20
CA SER A 229 7.05 -14.23 -10.75
C SER A 229 6.60 -12.87 -10.18
N SER A 230 6.97 -11.76 -10.83
CA SER A 230 6.52 -10.42 -10.45
C SER A 230 5.01 -10.26 -10.65
N LEU A 231 4.47 -10.68 -11.80
CA LEU A 231 3.03 -10.64 -12.06
C LEU A 231 2.25 -11.47 -11.03
N LYS A 232 2.75 -12.66 -10.66
CA LYS A 232 2.12 -13.48 -9.59
C LYS A 232 2.12 -12.73 -8.25
N ARG A 233 3.22 -12.08 -7.86
CA ARG A 233 3.27 -11.29 -6.62
C ARG A 233 2.28 -10.12 -6.65
N LEU A 234 2.22 -9.39 -7.76
CA LEU A 234 1.25 -8.29 -7.93
C LEU A 234 -0.20 -8.78 -7.82
N MET A 235 -0.49 -9.91 -8.43
CA MET A 235 -1.81 -10.54 -8.35
C MET A 235 -2.17 -10.88 -6.91
N THR A 236 -1.24 -11.47 -6.14
CA THR A 236 -1.50 -11.75 -4.72
C THR A 236 -1.68 -10.47 -3.91
N ASP A 237 -1.04 -9.37 -4.27
CA ASP A 237 -1.20 -8.09 -3.58
C ASP A 237 -2.62 -7.52 -3.74
N VAL A 238 -3.15 -7.56 -4.95
CA VAL A 238 -4.53 -7.12 -5.22
C VAL A 238 -5.54 -8.06 -4.57
N LEU A 239 -5.39 -9.37 -4.78
CA LEU A 239 -6.37 -10.37 -4.35
C LEU A 239 -6.28 -10.75 -2.87
N SER A 240 -5.22 -10.35 -2.16
CA SER A 240 -5.08 -10.57 -0.72
C SER A 240 -6.28 -10.05 0.06
N ARG A 241 -6.79 -8.86 -0.29
CA ARG A 241 -7.92 -8.25 0.41
C ARG A 241 -9.22 -9.02 0.23
N PRO A 242 -9.73 -9.27 -0.99
CA PRO A 242 -10.97 -10.00 -1.17
C PRO A 242 -10.88 -11.43 -0.64
N LEU A 243 -9.76 -12.14 -0.80
CA LEU A 243 -9.61 -13.48 -0.26
C LEU A 243 -9.55 -13.50 1.26
N THR A 244 -8.93 -12.50 1.89
CA THR A 244 -8.93 -12.36 3.35
C THR A 244 -10.32 -12.02 3.87
N LEU A 245 -11.11 -11.18 3.17
CA LEU A 245 -12.52 -10.97 3.48
C LEU A 245 -13.32 -12.26 3.39
N GLY A 246 -13.11 -13.04 2.35
CA GLY A 246 -13.74 -14.34 2.20
C GLY A 246 -13.37 -15.31 3.33
N LEU A 247 -12.13 -15.33 3.76
CA LEU A 247 -11.69 -16.04 4.96
C LEU A 247 -12.45 -15.56 6.19
N GLY A 248 -12.63 -14.25 6.36
CA GLY A 248 -13.41 -13.65 7.44
C GLY A 248 -14.87 -14.09 7.43
N LEU A 249 -15.53 -14.00 6.27
CA LEU A 249 -16.93 -14.42 6.10
C LEU A 249 -17.13 -15.89 6.50
N ARG A 250 -16.23 -16.77 6.08
CA ARG A 250 -16.29 -18.21 6.44
C ARG A 250 -15.99 -18.45 7.92
N THR A 251 -14.93 -17.85 8.45
CA THR A 251 -14.49 -18.07 9.83
C THR A 251 -15.51 -17.59 10.84
N LEU A 252 -16.16 -16.46 10.54
CA LEU A 252 -17.19 -15.86 11.38
C LEU A 252 -18.60 -16.38 11.06
N ALA A 253 -18.72 -17.36 10.15
CA ALA A 253 -19.96 -18.03 9.76
C ALA A 253 -21.07 -17.04 9.30
N ILE A 254 -20.69 -16.03 8.50
CA ILE A 254 -21.62 -15.03 7.99
C ILE A 254 -22.38 -15.61 6.80
N ASP A 255 -23.71 -15.55 6.85
CA ASP A 255 -24.59 -16.02 5.78
C ASP A 255 -24.60 -15.05 4.61
N VAL A 256 -23.86 -15.37 3.55
CA VAL A 256 -23.79 -14.58 2.31
C VAL A 256 -24.96 -14.82 1.36
N GLY A 257 -25.70 -15.94 1.55
CA GLY A 257 -26.90 -16.30 0.77
C GLY A 257 -28.21 -15.68 1.28
N LYS A 258 -28.15 -14.84 2.32
CA LYS A 258 -29.35 -14.24 2.90
C LYS A 258 -30.09 -13.32 1.92
N THR A 259 -31.40 -13.28 2.05
CA THR A 259 -32.26 -12.38 1.27
C THR A 259 -31.89 -10.91 1.53
N GLY A 260 -31.65 -10.14 0.50
CA GLY A 260 -31.24 -8.76 0.55
C GLY A 260 -29.72 -8.54 0.40
N GLY A 261 -28.95 -9.64 0.30
CA GLY A 261 -27.50 -9.58 0.16
C GLY A 261 -26.75 -9.31 1.46
N SER A 262 -25.43 -9.27 1.37
CA SER A 262 -24.54 -8.99 2.51
C SER A 262 -23.84 -7.66 2.36
N THR A 263 -23.75 -6.89 3.43
CA THR A 263 -23.11 -5.58 3.47
C THR A 263 -21.78 -5.67 4.20
N LEU A 264 -20.72 -5.28 3.51
CA LEU A 264 -19.34 -5.32 4.01
C LEU A 264 -18.82 -3.89 4.09
N HIS A 265 -18.34 -3.46 5.25
CA HIS A 265 -17.70 -2.17 5.39
C HIS A 265 -16.19 -2.32 5.44
N VAL A 266 -15.46 -1.63 4.55
CA VAL A 266 -14.01 -1.53 4.56
C VAL A 266 -13.62 -0.21 5.20
N VAL A 267 -13.02 -0.29 6.38
CA VAL A 267 -12.77 0.86 7.26
C VAL A 267 -11.31 1.26 7.26
N GLY A 268 -11.05 2.55 7.33
CA GLY A 268 -9.70 3.11 7.28
C GLY A 268 -9.11 3.11 5.87
N ALA A 269 -9.96 2.98 4.84
CA ALA A 269 -9.54 3.06 3.45
C ALA A 269 -8.81 4.39 3.18
N SER A 270 -7.67 4.31 2.50
CA SER A 270 -6.83 5.43 2.11
C SER A 270 -6.94 5.74 0.62
N HIS A 271 -6.33 6.86 0.19
CA HIS A 271 -6.24 7.19 -1.24
C HIS A 271 -5.51 6.11 -2.05
N VAL A 272 -4.52 5.46 -1.46
CA VAL A 272 -3.76 4.40 -2.15
C VAL A 272 -4.67 3.23 -2.44
N GLU A 273 -5.50 2.84 -1.48
CA GLU A 273 -6.46 1.75 -1.65
C GLU A 273 -7.53 2.09 -2.67
N THR A 274 -8.07 3.31 -2.63
CA THR A 274 -9.09 3.76 -3.58
C THR A 274 -8.55 4.09 -4.97
N PHE A 275 -7.26 4.46 -5.09
CA PHE A 275 -6.63 4.81 -6.37
C PHE A 275 -6.13 3.60 -7.15
N LEU A 276 -5.57 2.61 -6.46
CA LEU A 276 -5.04 1.38 -7.07
C LEU A 276 -6.12 0.32 -7.30
N ILE A 277 -7.26 0.45 -6.62
CA ILE A 277 -8.33 -0.53 -6.60
C ILE A 277 -9.51 0.03 -7.37
N GLY A 278 -9.67 -0.43 -8.60
CA GLY A 278 -10.93 -0.27 -9.34
C GLY A 278 -12.05 -1.09 -8.67
N SER A 279 -13.30 -0.81 -9.01
CA SER A 279 -14.48 -1.52 -8.47
C SER A 279 -14.48 -3.05 -8.73
N GLY A 280 -13.62 -3.55 -9.62
CA GLY A 280 -13.52 -4.97 -9.98
C GLY A 280 -12.67 -5.84 -9.06
N ASP A 281 -11.94 -5.26 -8.09
CA ASP A 281 -11.01 -6.02 -7.26
C ASP A 281 -11.73 -6.97 -6.28
N TYR A 282 -12.98 -6.68 -5.98
CA TYR A 282 -13.83 -7.52 -5.11
C TYR A 282 -14.65 -8.58 -5.89
N ASP A 283 -14.56 -8.63 -7.22
CA ASP A 283 -15.26 -9.65 -8.02
C ASP A 283 -14.84 -11.07 -7.64
N GLU A 284 -13.58 -11.25 -7.22
CA GLU A 284 -13.07 -12.52 -6.74
C GLU A 284 -13.86 -13.05 -5.52
N LEU A 285 -14.36 -12.15 -4.67
CA LEU A 285 -15.22 -12.50 -3.55
C LEU A 285 -16.56 -13.07 -4.03
N GLY A 286 -17.14 -12.52 -5.10
CA GLY A 286 -18.34 -13.03 -5.75
C GLY A 286 -18.12 -14.42 -6.38
N TYR A 287 -16.94 -14.67 -6.94
CA TYR A 287 -16.59 -15.99 -7.46
C TYR A 287 -16.38 -17.05 -6.36
N MET A 288 -15.93 -16.62 -5.19
CA MET A 288 -15.76 -17.46 -4.01
C MET A 288 -17.10 -17.91 -3.40
N PHE A 289 -18.13 -17.07 -3.50
CA PHE A 289 -19.46 -17.32 -2.95
C PHE A 289 -20.53 -17.21 -4.05
N PRO A 290 -20.63 -18.19 -4.97
CA PRO A 290 -21.58 -18.12 -6.10
C PRO A 290 -23.06 -18.11 -5.66
N GLU A 291 -23.34 -18.49 -4.42
CA GLU A 291 -24.68 -18.46 -3.81
C GLU A 291 -25.10 -17.09 -3.29
N HIS A 292 -24.20 -16.09 -3.29
CA HIS A 292 -24.53 -14.76 -2.77
C HIS A 292 -25.69 -14.09 -3.54
N LEU A 293 -26.59 -13.45 -2.81
CA LEU A 293 -27.69 -12.68 -3.37
C LEU A 293 -27.39 -11.17 -3.51
N GLY A 294 -26.12 -10.81 -3.41
CA GLY A 294 -25.55 -9.48 -3.49
C GLY A 294 -24.47 -9.29 -2.42
N LEU A 295 -23.33 -8.74 -2.83
CA LEU A 295 -22.24 -8.33 -1.94
C LEU A 295 -22.05 -6.83 -2.10
N HIS A 296 -22.44 -6.08 -1.07
CA HIS A 296 -22.35 -4.62 -1.06
C HIS A 296 -21.15 -4.19 -0.25
N VAL A 297 -20.09 -3.73 -0.93
CA VAL A 297 -18.87 -3.24 -0.29
C VAL A 297 -18.94 -1.72 -0.15
N ILE A 298 -18.91 -1.22 1.07
CA ILE A 298 -18.92 0.21 1.40
C ILE A 298 -17.56 0.57 2.00
N MET A 299 -16.85 1.51 1.37
CA MET A 299 -15.56 1.99 1.84
C MET A 299 -15.77 3.24 2.70
N VAL A 300 -15.20 3.24 3.90
CA VAL A 300 -15.26 4.36 4.83
C VAL A 300 -13.87 4.69 5.34
N GLY A 301 -13.44 5.93 5.19
CA GLY A 301 -12.15 6.35 5.71
C GLY A 301 -11.83 7.81 5.41
N PRO A 302 -11.02 8.49 6.22
CA PRO A 302 -10.66 9.89 6.03
C PRO A 302 -9.89 10.15 4.73
N GLY A 303 -9.25 9.12 4.18
CA GLY A 303 -8.53 9.15 2.91
C GLY A 303 -9.32 8.66 1.70
N THR A 304 -10.59 8.31 1.83
CA THR A 304 -11.42 7.75 0.75
C THR A 304 -11.80 8.81 -0.28
N ILE A 305 -11.83 8.44 -1.57
CA ILE A 305 -12.35 9.31 -2.63
C ILE A 305 -13.88 9.29 -2.56
N GLN A 306 -14.49 10.45 -2.40
CA GLN A 306 -15.93 10.61 -2.16
C GLN A 306 -16.85 10.01 -3.24
N LEU A 307 -16.32 9.79 -4.46
CA LEU A 307 -17.07 9.14 -5.56
C LEU A 307 -17.16 7.61 -5.40
N ILE A 308 -16.30 6.99 -4.58
CA ILE A 308 -16.16 5.54 -4.43
C ILE A 308 -16.53 5.08 -3.01
N GLY A 309 -16.55 6.00 -2.03
CA GLY A 309 -16.82 5.68 -0.64
C GLY A 309 -17.13 6.91 0.22
N HIS A 310 -17.26 6.71 1.51
CA HIS A 310 -17.58 7.76 2.48
C HIS A 310 -16.30 8.28 3.14
N LYS A 311 -16.07 9.60 3.00
CA LYS A 311 -14.92 10.28 3.59
C LYS A 311 -15.30 10.74 5.02
N ALA A 312 -15.11 9.86 5.98
CA ALA A 312 -15.41 10.12 7.39
C ALA A 312 -14.58 9.20 8.30
N LEU A 313 -14.50 9.51 9.59
CA LEU A 313 -14.16 8.52 10.60
C LEU A 313 -15.33 7.53 10.70
N TYR A 314 -15.05 6.27 11.06
CA TYR A 314 -16.08 5.26 10.98
C TYR A 314 -17.20 5.46 12.02
N HIS A 315 -16.88 5.95 13.20
CA HIS A 315 -17.88 6.26 14.22
C HIS A 315 -18.78 7.43 13.82
N ASP A 316 -18.24 8.48 13.15
CA ASP A 316 -19.05 9.59 12.62
C ASP A 316 -19.97 9.09 11.49
N PHE A 317 -19.43 8.26 10.56
CA PHE A 317 -20.22 7.62 9.52
C PHE A 317 -21.35 6.76 10.09
N TRP A 318 -21.07 6.05 11.18
CA TRP A 318 -22.05 5.21 11.86
C TRP A 318 -23.23 6.04 12.38
N GLU A 319 -22.94 7.11 13.13
CA GLU A 319 -23.96 8.02 13.64
C GLU A 319 -24.79 8.64 12.51
N GLU A 320 -24.15 9.07 11.43
CA GLU A 320 -24.83 9.77 10.32
C GLU A 320 -25.62 8.85 9.40
N GLN A 321 -25.18 7.64 9.17
CA GLN A 321 -25.74 6.77 8.14
C GLN A 321 -26.45 5.53 8.69
N ILE A 322 -25.90 4.89 9.71
CA ILE A 322 -26.42 3.63 10.25
C ILE A 322 -27.50 3.90 11.30
N GLU A 323 -27.21 4.73 12.31
CA GLU A 323 -28.20 5.04 13.37
C GLU A 323 -29.40 5.81 12.83
N THR A 324 -29.24 6.60 11.80
CA THR A 324 -30.36 7.28 11.12
C THR A 324 -31.19 6.35 10.23
N GLY A 325 -30.74 5.13 10.01
CA GLY A 325 -31.40 4.15 9.14
C GLY A 325 -31.24 4.41 7.64
N ASN A 326 -30.31 5.29 7.24
CA ASN A 326 -30.02 5.56 5.83
C ASN A 326 -29.34 4.37 5.15
N LEU A 327 -28.50 3.65 5.89
CA LEU A 327 -27.83 2.44 5.43
C LEU A 327 -28.06 1.28 6.41
N ALA A 328 -27.98 0.07 5.89
CA ALA A 328 -28.12 -1.15 6.69
C ALA A 328 -26.87 -1.38 7.57
N HIS A 329 -27.08 -2.08 8.70
CA HIS A 329 -25.97 -2.57 9.50
C HIS A 329 -25.06 -3.50 8.68
N PRO A 330 -23.73 -3.41 8.84
CA PRO A 330 -22.82 -4.30 8.16
C PRO A 330 -22.88 -5.71 8.73
N ASP A 331 -22.67 -6.70 7.86
CA ASP A 331 -22.48 -8.09 8.24
C ASP A 331 -21.05 -8.39 8.65
N LEU A 332 -20.11 -7.64 8.06
CA LEU A 332 -18.68 -7.71 8.36
C LEU A 332 -18.07 -6.32 8.22
N VAL A 333 -17.26 -5.95 9.19
CA VAL A 333 -16.36 -4.79 9.09
C VAL A 333 -14.93 -5.30 8.91
N ALA A 334 -14.21 -4.75 7.94
CA ALA A 334 -12.81 -5.06 7.71
C ALA A 334 -11.96 -3.79 7.79
N ALA A 335 -10.87 -3.84 8.55
CA ALA A 335 -9.89 -2.78 8.64
C ALA A 335 -8.51 -3.29 8.20
N SER A 336 -8.02 -2.79 7.08
CA SER A 336 -6.70 -3.15 6.58
C SER A 336 -5.64 -2.21 7.16
N HIS A 337 -4.69 -2.78 7.91
CA HIS A 337 -3.54 -2.06 8.47
C HIS A 337 -3.92 -0.78 9.23
N PRO A 338 -4.85 -0.81 10.18
CA PRO A 338 -5.36 0.39 10.83
C PRO A 338 -4.32 1.16 11.65
N GLY A 339 -3.24 0.49 12.08
CA GLY A 339 -2.11 1.12 12.75
C GLY A 339 -2.42 1.73 14.12
N PHE A 340 -3.56 1.44 14.73
CA PHE A 340 -3.97 2.06 16.01
C PHE A 340 -3.01 1.80 17.15
N HIS A 341 -2.16 0.78 17.05
CA HIS A 341 -1.10 0.48 18.02
C HIS A 341 0.14 1.38 17.86
N ALA A 342 0.31 2.05 16.72
CA ALA A 342 1.59 2.66 16.34
C ALA A 342 1.90 3.94 17.13
N THR A 343 0.89 4.73 17.47
CA THR A 343 1.03 5.98 18.24
C THR A 343 -0.18 6.20 19.15
N PRO A 344 -0.02 6.93 20.29
CA PRO A 344 -1.15 7.29 21.15
C PRO A 344 -2.26 8.04 20.40
N VAL A 345 -1.88 8.90 19.47
CA VAL A 345 -2.82 9.69 18.66
C VAL A 345 -3.68 8.82 17.75
N LEU A 346 -3.06 7.84 17.06
CA LEU A 346 -3.82 6.88 16.26
C LEU A 346 -4.72 6.01 17.14
N MET A 347 -4.25 5.65 18.33
CA MET A 347 -5.08 4.92 19.28
C MET A 347 -6.30 5.75 19.71
N GLU A 348 -6.11 7.03 20.05
CA GLU A 348 -7.21 7.93 20.41
C GLU A 348 -8.21 8.09 19.26
N ALA A 349 -7.74 8.21 18.01
CA ALA A 349 -8.61 8.33 16.85
C ALA A 349 -9.39 7.04 16.53
N TRP A 350 -8.80 5.86 16.79
CA TRP A 350 -9.46 4.58 16.55
C TRP A 350 -10.33 4.09 17.71
N LEU A 351 -10.09 4.58 18.94
CA LEU A 351 -10.76 4.10 20.14
C LEU A 351 -12.30 4.15 20.04
N PRO A 352 -12.94 5.26 19.60
CA PRO A 352 -14.40 5.28 19.44
C PRO A 352 -14.90 4.21 18.46
N THR A 353 -14.20 4.00 17.35
CA THR A 353 -14.55 2.96 16.38
C THR A 353 -14.40 1.55 16.97
N LEU A 354 -13.32 1.26 17.71
CA LEU A 354 -13.12 -0.05 18.34
C LEU A 354 -14.18 -0.36 19.40
N LEU A 355 -14.54 0.64 20.21
CA LEU A 355 -15.62 0.52 21.20
C LEU A 355 -16.97 0.28 20.53
N LEU A 356 -17.28 1.01 19.46
CA LEU A 356 -18.49 0.84 18.67
C LEU A 356 -18.58 -0.59 18.12
N LEU A 357 -17.53 -1.09 17.47
CA LEU A 357 -17.51 -2.44 16.90
C LEU A 357 -17.72 -3.53 17.96
N ARG A 358 -17.15 -3.32 19.16
CA ARG A 358 -17.33 -4.21 20.31
C ARG A 358 -18.78 -4.13 20.84
N ASP A 359 -19.28 -2.93 21.11
CA ASP A 359 -20.53 -2.69 21.83
C ASP A 359 -21.76 -3.02 20.97
N TYR A 360 -21.69 -2.80 19.65
CA TYR A 360 -22.71 -3.25 18.68
C TYR A 360 -22.52 -4.68 18.21
N GLU A 361 -21.54 -5.39 18.76
CA GLU A 361 -21.28 -6.82 18.47
C GLU A 361 -21.06 -7.11 16.97
N ILE A 362 -20.34 -6.23 16.29
CA ILE A 362 -20.15 -6.32 14.85
C ILE A 362 -18.99 -7.27 14.51
N PRO A 363 -19.24 -8.29 13.67
CA PRO A 363 -18.18 -9.14 13.16
C PRO A 363 -17.08 -8.31 12.51
N THR A 364 -15.84 -8.46 12.99
CA THR A 364 -14.76 -7.59 12.54
C THR A 364 -13.51 -8.39 12.21
N LEU A 365 -12.89 -8.02 11.08
CA LEU A 365 -11.63 -8.53 10.59
C LEU A 365 -10.61 -7.39 10.53
N ILE A 366 -9.46 -7.57 11.16
CA ILE A 366 -8.33 -6.63 11.09
C ILE A 366 -7.15 -7.33 10.45
N THR A 367 -6.43 -6.67 9.54
CA THR A 367 -5.14 -7.16 9.03
C THR A 367 -3.99 -6.26 9.44
N VAL A 368 -2.79 -6.84 9.59
CA VAL A 368 -1.58 -6.13 9.98
C VAL A 368 -0.36 -6.63 9.21
N TYR A 369 0.72 -5.84 9.17
CA TYR A 369 1.93 -6.13 8.40
C TYR A 369 2.93 -7.05 9.09
N SER A 370 2.89 -7.17 10.40
CA SER A 370 3.91 -7.90 11.14
C SER A 370 3.37 -8.54 12.41
N GLN A 371 4.10 -9.55 12.89
CA GLN A 371 3.80 -10.19 14.16
C GLN A 371 3.83 -9.21 15.34
N GLN A 372 4.75 -8.24 15.32
CA GLN A 372 4.82 -7.20 16.37
C GLN A 372 3.56 -6.35 16.40
N GLU A 373 3.04 -5.99 15.23
CA GLU A 373 1.75 -5.27 15.13
C GLU A 373 0.58 -6.14 15.58
N LEU A 374 0.60 -7.43 15.24
CA LEU A 374 -0.40 -8.40 15.72
C LEU A 374 -0.44 -8.43 17.24
N GLU A 375 0.70 -8.63 17.88
CA GLU A 375 0.82 -8.71 19.33
C GLU A 375 0.36 -7.41 20.02
N ALA A 376 0.81 -6.27 19.53
CA ALA A 376 0.41 -4.96 20.04
C ALA A 376 -1.10 -4.71 19.87
N SER A 377 -1.66 -5.04 18.72
CA SER A 377 -3.09 -4.88 18.44
C SER A 377 -3.95 -5.81 19.30
N LEU A 378 -3.54 -7.06 19.47
CA LEU A 378 -4.20 -8.01 20.36
C LEU A 378 -4.22 -7.52 21.81
N GLN A 379 -3.10 -6.98 22.31
CA GLN A 379 -3.05 -6.45 23.67
C GLN A 379 -4.04 -5.30 23.88
N ILE A 380 -4.20 -4.42 22.88
CA ILE A 380 -5.19 -3.34 22.93
C ILE A 380 -6.61 -3.92 22.95
N LEU A 381 -6.95 -4.84 22.05
CA LEU A 381 -8.28 -5.44 21.98
C LEU A 381 -8.63 -6.22 23.25
N VAL A 382 -7.67 -6.94 23.83
CA VAL A 382 -7.85 -7.63 25.12
C VAL A 382 -8.10 -6.63 26.25
N ASN A 383 -7.39 -5.50 26.29
CA ASN A 383 -7.60 -4.45 27.28
C ASN A 383 -8.97 -3.76 27.12
N LEU A 384 -9.55 -3.83 25.93
CA LEU A 384 -10.92 -3.35 25.66
C LEU A 384 -11.99 -4.43 25.90
N ASP A 385 -11.63 -5.57 26.50
CA ASP A 385 -12.54 -6.70 26.73
C ASP A 385 -13.22 -7.22 25.44
N THR A 386 -12.49 -7.13 24.31
CA THR A 386 -13.01 -7.59 23.01
C THR A 386 -12.78 -9.09 22.84
N PRO A 387 -13.83 -9.92 22.58
CA PRO A 387 -13.68 -11.35 22.42
C PRO A 387 -13.01 -11.70 21.08
N ILE A 388 -11.78 -12.17 21.11
CA ILE A 388 -11.03 -12.63 19.92
C ILE A 388 -11.48 -14.02 19.53
N ILE A 389 -11.92 -14.20 18.28
CA ILE A 389 -12.37 -15.48 17.71
C ILE A 389 -11.23 -16.22 17.05
N ALA A 390 -10.41 -15.51 16.26
CA ALA A 390 -9.28 -16.07 15.56
C ALA A 390 -8.20 -15.02 15.33
N CYS A 391 -6.95 -15.41 15.35
CA CYS A 391 -5.84 -14.58 14.90
C CYS A 391 -4.66 -15.45 14.45
N GLY A 392 -3.81 -14.92 13.60
CA GLY A 392 -2.63 -15.66 13.13
C GLY A 392 -2.08 -15.15 11.81
N ALA A 393 -1.19 -15.95 11.23
CA ALA A 393 -0.68 -15.68 9.89
C ALA A 393 -1.80 -15.81 8.86
N ASN A 394 -1.87 -14.89 7.91
CA ASN A 394 -2.88 -14.90 6.87
C ASN A 394 -2.45 -15.81 5.72
N PRO A 395 -3.21 -16.86 5.39
CA PRO A 395 -2.90 -17.74 4.27
C PRO A 395 -2.93 -17.03 2.91
N PHE A 396 -3.62 -15.87 2.85
CA PHE A 396 -3.70 -15.02 1.67
C PHE A 396 -2.86 -13.73 1.83
N THR A 397 -1.77 -13.79 2.58
CA THR A 397 -0.77 -12.72 2.66
C THR A 397 -0.31 -12.33 1.25
N SER A 398 -0.20 -11.02 0.96
CA SER A 398 0.47 -10.57 -0.27
C SER A 398 1.89 -11.17 -0.35
N LEU A 399 2.25 -11.72 -1.48
CA LEU A 399 3.63 -12.18 -1.74
C LEU A 399 4.53 -11.07 -2.28
N LYS A 400 3.98 -9.87 -2.53
CA LYS A 400 4.73 -8.69 -2.95
C LYS A 400 5.43 -8.04 -1.75
N PRO A 401 6.76 -7.95 -1.76
CA PRO A 401 7.47 -7.26 -0.68
C PRO A 401 7.31 -5.75 -0.80
N GLU A 402 6.95 -5.11 0.29
CA GLU A 402 6.88 -3.66 0.42
C GLU A 402 8.07 -3.11 1.20
N GLN A 403 8.77 -2.17 0.59
CA GLN A 403 9.92 -1.53 1.22
C GLN A 403 9.48 -0.53 2.28
N VAL A 404 10.13 -0.56 3.45
CA VAL A 404 10.03 0.51 4.42
C VAL A 404 10.90 1.68 3.96
N TYR A 405 10.32 2.66 3.31
CA TYR A 405 11.06 3.76 2.64
C TYR A 405 11.94 4.57 3.61
N SER A 406 11.47 4.86 4.81
CA SER A 406 12.23 5.59 5.82
C SER A 406 13.44 4.80 6.35
N ASN A 407 13.42 3.48 6.25
CA ASN A 407 14.52 2.60 6.65
C ASN A 407 14.78 1.48 5.62
N PRO A 408 15.58 1.77 4.57
CA PRO A 408 15.83 0.82 3.47
C PRO A 408 16.50 -0.49 3.88
N ASN A 409 17.06 -0.59 5.09
CA ASN A 409 17.69 -1.79 5.62
C ASN A 409 16.78 -2.61 6.54
N LYS A 410 15.57 -2.12 6.82
CA LYS A 410 14.55 -2.92 7.47
C LYS A 410 14.07 -4.00 6.49
N GLN A 411 13.75 -5.18 7.02
CA GLN A 411 13.11 -6.21 6.22
C GLN A 411 11.83 -5.64 5.59
N PRO A 412 11.61 -5.86 4.31
CA PRO A 412 10.34 -5.55 3.67
C PRO A 412 9.18 -6.19 4.41
N VAL A 413 8.05 -5.52 4.41
CA VAL A 413 6.79 -6.02 4.97
C VAL A 413 5.91 -6.57 3.85
N TYR A 414 4.85 -7.28 4.22
CA TYR A 414 3.90 -7.86 3.29
C TYR A 414 2.50 -7.45 3.68
N SER A 415 1.71 -7.00 2.72
CA SER A 415 0.34 -6.59 2.97
C SER A 415 -0.49 -7.76 3.50
N SER A 416 -1.33 -7.48 4.50
CA SER A 416 -2.21 -8.45 5.15
C SER A 416 -1.48 -9.71 5.67
N ALA A 417 -0.27 -9.56 6.22
CA ALA A 417 0.54 -10.69 6.65
C ALA A 417 -0.08 -11.48 7.82
N TYR A 418 -0.82 -10.78 8.67
CA TYR A 418 -1.52 -11.39 9.81
C TYR A 418 -2.93 -10.85 9.88
N TYR A 419 -3.82 -11.61 10.55
CA TYR A 419 -5.20 -11.20 10.77
C TYR A 419 -5.62 -11.37 12.25
N ILE A 420 -6.63 -10.60 12.63
CA ILE A 420 -7.37 -10.70 13.89
C ILE A 420 -8.84 -10.67 13.53
N MET A 421 -9.61 -11.59 14.08
CA MET A 421 -11.07 -11.62 13.96
C MET A 421 -11.70 -11.61 15.32
N PHE A 422 -12.71 -10.78 15.50
CA PHE A 422 -13.50 -10.76 16.72
C PHE A 422 -14.98 -10.61 16.41
N LEU A 423 -15.80 -11.00 17.35
CA LEU A 423 -17.25 -10.99 17.26
C LEU A 423 -17.81 -10.56 18.62
N GLY A 424 -18.84 -9.75 18.63
CA GLY A 424 -19.55 -9.43 19.85
C GLY A 424 -20.24 -10.64 20.49
N SER A 425 -20.53 -10.54 21.77
CA SER A 425 -20.85 -11.71 22.61
C SER A 425 -22.21 -12.36 22.39
N SER A 426 -23.18 -11.70 21.74
CA SER A 426 -24.54 -12.24 21.61
C SER A 426 -24.88 -12.91 20.28
N SER A 427 -24.10 -12.68 19.22
CA SER A 427 -24.43 -13.18 17.88
C SER A 427 -24.00 -14.62 17.60
N CYS A 428 -23.21 -15.23 18.49
CA CYS A 428 -22.74 -16.59 18.33
C CYS A 428 -23.50 -17.51 19.29
N GLN A 429 -24.25 -18.49 18.73
CA GLN A 429 -24.83 -19.60 19.48
C GLN A 429 -23.76 -20.60 19.96
N LEU A 430 -22.48 -20.34 19.71
CA LEU A 430 -21.37 -21.07 20.30
C LEU A 430 -21.28 -20.74 21.79
N ASP A 431 -21.20 -21.78 22.62
CA ASP A 431 -21.12 -21.69 24.06
C ASP A 431 -20.00 -20.67 24.43
N LYS A 432 -20.36 -19.60 25.14
CA LYS A 432 -19.46 -18.50 25.57
C LYS A 432 -18.14 -19.05 26.16
N LYS A 433 -18.23 -20.18 26.83
CA LYS A 433 -17.11 -20.88 27.46
C LYS A 433 -16.12 -21.46 26.44
N GLN A 434 -16.63 -21.97 25.30
CA GLN A 434 -15.81 -22.50 24.21
C GLN A 434 -15.11 -21.38 23.42
N LEU A 435 -15.76 -20.22 23.27
CA LEU A 435 -15.19 -19.05 22.62
C LEU A 435 -14.08 -18.42 23.46
N GLU A 436 -14.30 -18.30 24.78
CA GLU A 436 -13.29 -17.78 25.71
C GLU A 436 -12.07 -18.74 25.81
N GLU A 437 -12.28 -20.06 25.83
CA GLU A 437 -11.20 -21.04 25.79
C GLU A 437 -10.42 -20.99 24.47
N LYS A 438 -11.10 -20.92 23.31
CA LYS A 438 -10.47 -20.78 22.02
C LYS A 438 -9.72 -19.45 21.92
N GLY A 439 -10.31 -18.32 22.31
CA GLY A 439 -9.67 -17.03 22.29
C GLY A 439 -8.43 -16.97 23.18
N ARG A 440 -8.50 -17.51 24.41
CA ARG A 440 -7.33 -17.61 25.31
C ARG A 440 -6.25 -18.54 24.75
N MET A 441 -6.63 -19.64 24.11
CA MET A 441 -5.68 -20.59 23.53
C MET A 441 -5.00 -19.98 22.28
N VAL A 442 -5.73 -19.24 21.45
CA VAL A 442 -5.20 -18.55 20.27
C VAL A 442 -4.26 -17.42 20.68
N VAL A 443 -4.64 -16.61 21.70
CA VAL A 443 -3.77 -15.57 22.27
C VAL A 443 -2.53 -16.18 22.91
N ALA A 444 -2.68 -17.28 23.68
CA ALA A 444 -1.55 -17.98 24.29
C ALA A 444 -0.60 -18.56 23.23
N HIS A 445 -1.12 -19.06 22.11
CA HIS A 445 -0.31 -19.58 21.01
C HIS A 445 0.44 -18.45 20.28
N ALA A 446 -0.19 -17.30 20.08
CA ALA A 446 0.43 -16.12 19.46
C ALA A 446 1.56 -15.52 20.33
N PHE A 447 1.48 -15.66 21.66
CA PHE A 447 2.48 -15.16 22.62
C PHE A 447 3.49 -16.20 23.09
N ASN A 448 3.46 -17.45 22.58
CA ASN A 448 4.39 -18.49 23.02
C ASN A 448 5.57 -18.64 22.03
N PRO A 449 6.78 -18.12 22.35
CA PRO A 449 7.90 -18.13 21.42
C PRO A 449 8.48 -19.53 21.14
N SER A 450 8.11 -20.56 21.92
CA SER A 450 8.71 -21.89 21.81
C SER A 450 8.22 -22.77 20.66
N THR A 451 7.17 -22.36 19.93
CA THR A 451 6.64 -23.11 18.78
C THR A 451 7.12 -22.62 17.42
N GLN A 452 7.79 -21.46 17.34
CA GLN A 452 8.22 -20.85 16.06
C GLN A 452 9.64 -21.20 15.61
N GLU A 453 10.49 -21.76 16.47
CA GLU A 453 11.85 -22.17 16.08
C GLU A 453 11.91 -23.50 15.30
N ALA A 454 10.83 -24.27 15.31
CA ALA A 454 10.81 -25.60 14.66
C ALA A 454 10.46 -25.58 13.16
N GLU A 455 9.81 -24.52 12.66
CA GLU A 455 9.37 -24.45 11.25
C GLU A 455 10.28 -23.59 10.35
N ALA A 456 11.18 -22.80 10.90
CA ALA A 456 12.13 -21.98 10.14
C ALA A 456 13.39 -22.72 9.64
N GLY A 457 13.48 -24.02 9.90
CA GLY A 457 14.66 -24.88 9.63
C GLY A 457 14.54 -25.85 8.45
N GLY A 458 13.61 -25.66 7.53
CA GLY A 458 13.37 -26.60 6.42
C GLY A 458 13.38 -25.98 5.04
N SER A 459 14.50 -26.17 4.32
CA SER A 459 14.73 -26.16 2.87
C SER A 459 14.76 -24.82 2.10
N LEU A 460 16.00 -24.42 1.79
CA LEU A 460 16.63 -23.98 0.51
C LEU A 460 15.80 -23.16 -0.47
#